data_de907c1dcd8c17fb0fc5928fd668e7e5
#
_entry.id   de907c1dcd8c17fb0fc5928fd668e7e5
#
_cell.length_a   1.000
_cell.length_b   1.000
_cell.length_c   1.000
_cell.angle_alpha   90.00
_cell.angle_beta   90.00
_cell.angle_gamma   90.00
#
_symmetry.space_group_name_H-M   'P 1'
#
loop_
_entity.id
_entity.type
_entity.pdbx_description
1 polymer ?
#
loop_
_entity_poly.entity_id
_entity_poly.type
_entity_poly.pdbx_seq_one_letter_code
_entity_poly.pdbx_strand_id
1 'polypeptide(L)'
;AVTIADYTFITNTKKIPAMKAATAPATARPSAHEALVWIKGASYGNKYKLTVNGSSAEVTTPVAAVISSGGSVTQNRISSEDIAENLKTNISATGVTITRSGSVLHLTSSSAITLAATDAKANQDIAIFLNEVQAFTELPTIAPQGYQISIIGDPGNDFDGYYVEFKPKSGTFGEGAWVETVSPGVEYEVDEDTMPHILVRLSNGQFYFGPADGSTQSGSEMPKWGNRIAGDYNTAPDPSFIGFPINDIFIYKNRLGFLSDENVILSRVRSFFEFFPETVTTILDTDPINVVASNNRVSILKYAVPYQDELILFSSQYQFRFNAAETILTPKTAQITVLTQFEVDTNVRPQLAGGGIIFAQTNGDWSQFREFSVRGAGTALTADAADLTGYVSAYIPSEMFKLTVNDTSNVMFGISGKTDHQNRIYVYKFFFRNSGEGTQRAQSSWSYWEFSGADEVLQVLAIRETLYCLLRYGTKVYLEKISVMDRMQEPQAGSPYPLLLDRRI
;
A
#
# COMPACT_ATOMS: atom_id res chain seq x y z
N ALA A 1 15.97 0.83 3.74
CA ALA A 1 15.83 -0.10 2.61
C ALA A 1 15.44 -1.48 3.13
N VAL A 2 14.70 -2.24 2.35
CA VAL A 2 14.29 -3.62 2.65
C VAL A 2 14.29 -4.44 1.37
N THR A 3 14.73 -5.70 1.45
CA THR A 3 14.78 -6.61 0.29
C THR A 3 13.70 -7.68 0.42
N ILE A 4 12.93 -7.88 -0.64
CA ILE A 4 11.90 -8.91 -0.78
C ILE A 4 12.11 -9.60 -2.13
N ALA A 5 12.42 -10.89 -2.12
CA ALA A 5 12.75 -11.63 -3.32
C ALA A 5 13.85 -10.90 -4.15
N ASP A 6 13.55 -10.50 -5.38
CA ASP A 6 14.49 -9.87 -6.29
C ASP A 6 14.49 -8.32 -6.22
N TYR A 7 13.65 -7.74 -5.38
CA TYR A 7 13.48 -6.30 -5.24
C TYR A 7 14.07 -5.80 -3.92
N THR A 8 14.90 -4.75 -3.98
CA THR A 8 15.28 -3.98 -2.80
C THR A 8 14.58 -2.63 -2.88
N PHE A 9 13.64 -2.41 -1.97
CA PHE A 9 12.93 -1.13 -1.84
C PHE A 9 13.81 -0.12 -1.08
N ILE A 10 13.95 1.07 -1.63
CA ILE A 10 14.77 2.15 -1.07
C ILE A 10 13.90 3.39 -0.95
N THR A 11 13.65 3.83 0.27
CA THR A 11 12.90 5.07 0.53
C THR A 11 13.82 6.25 0.76
N ASN A 12 13.43 7.41 0.24
CA ASN A 12 13.98 8.70 0.61
C ASN A 12 13.06 9.33 1.66
N THR A 13 13.52 9.39 2.91
CA THR A 13 12.73 9.89 4.05
C THR A 13 12.42 11.40 3.99
N LYS A 14 12.91 12.11 2.98
CA LYS A 14 12.63 13.53 2.74
C LYS A 14 11.66 13.75 1.57
N LYS A 15 11.42 12.72 0.76
CA LYS A 15 10.48 12.80 -0.36
C LYS A 15 9.08 12.51 0.15
N ILE A 16 8.13 13.32 -0.30
CA ILE A 16 6.70 13.19 0.06
C ILE A 16 5.98 12.50 -1.09
N PRO A 17 5.42 11.31 -0.88
CA PRO A 17 4.57 10.65 -1.88
C PRO A 17 3.32 11.45 -2.22
N ALA A 18 2.93 11.39 -3.48
CA ALA A 18 1.79 12.10 -4.01
C ALA A 18 0.99 11.25 -5.00
N MET A 19 -0.27 11.63 -5.24
CA MET A 19 -1.05 11.15 -6.36
C MET A 19 -0.74 11.98 -7.61
N LYS A 20 -0.94 11.39 -8.81
CA LYS A 20 -0.81 12.10 -10.08
C LYS A 20 -2.08 12.91 -10.36
N ALA A 21 -2.05 14.21 -10.15
CA ALA A 21 -3.18 15.11 -10.38
C ALA A 21 -3.76 15.08 -11.81
N ALA A 22 -2.95 14.74 -12.81
CA ALA A 22 -3.39 14.70 -14.21
C ALA A 22 -4.15 13.43 -14.60
N THR A 23 -4.18 12.42 -13.75
CA THR A 23 -4.82 11.12 -14.02
C THR A 23 -6.20 10.98 -13.40
N ALA A 24 -6.68 12.01 -12.72
CA ALA A 24 -8.12 12.06 -12.47
C ALA A 24 -8.78 11.74 -13.79
N PRO A 25 -9.75 10.78 -13.88
CA PRO A 25 -10.47 10.51 -15.12
C PRO A 25 -10.98 11.85 -15.58
N ALA A 26 -10.16 12.53 -16.40
CA ALA A 26 -10.24 13.95 -16.73
C ALA A 26 -11.54 14.24 -17.44
N THR A 27 -12.19 13.20 -17.65
CA THR A 27 -13.43 13.20 -18.29
C THR A 27 -14.17 11.97 -17.84
N ALA A 28 -14.49 11.97 -16.62
CA ALA A 28 -15.83 11.56 -16.40
C ALA A 28 -16.62 12.30 -17.47
N ARG A 29 -17.00 11.57 -18.47
CA ARG A 29 -18.11 11.94 -19.31
C ARG A 29 -19.08 12.73 -18.44
N PRO A 30 -19.43 13.99 -18.79
CA PRO A 30 -20.46 14.66 -18.04
C PRO A 30 -21.65 13.70 -18.02
N SER A 31 -21.96 13.20 -16.86
CA SER A 31 -22.87 12.11 -16.64
C SER A 31 -24.25 12.35 -17.25
N ALA A 32 -24.62 13.62 -17.42
CA ALA A 32 -25.85 14.04 -18.08
C ALA A 32 -25.82 14.01 -19.63
N HIS A 33 -24.66 13.72 -20.25
CA HIS A 33 -24.49 13.73 -21.70
C HIS A 33 -24.60 12.36 -22.34
N GLU A 34 -24.87 11.34 -21.56
CA GLU A 34 -25.00 9.97 -22.00
C GLU A 34 -26.10 9.26 -21.20
N ALA A 35 -26.80 8.37 -21.85
CA ALA A 35 -27.90 7.63 -21.22
C ALA A 35 -28.09 6.26 -21.86
N LEU A 36 -28.68 5.33 -21.09
CA LEU A 36 -29.19 4.06 -21.61
C LEU A 36 -30.70 4.00 -21.46
N VAL A 37 -31.34 3.40 -22.45
CA VAL A 37 -32.74 2.98 -22.39
C VAL A 37 -32.80 1.50 -22.65
N TRP A 38 -33.35 0.74 -21.71
CA TRP A 38 -33.43 -0.70 -21.78
C TRP A 38 -34.88 -1.14 -21.87
N ILE A 39 -35.22 -1.83 -22.94
CA ILE A 39 -36.50 -2.53 -23.08
C ILE A 39 -36.35 -3.91 -22.44
N LYS A 40 -36.77 -4.03 -21.17
CA LYS A 40 -36.63 -5.26 -20.35
C LYS A 40 -37.47 -6.38 -20.87
N GLY A 41 -38.67 -6.05 -21.34
CA GLY A 41 -39.64 -7.00 -21.79
C GLY A 41 -40.54 -6.47 -22.90
N ALA A 42 -41.25 -7.35 -23.55
CA ALA A 42 -42.25 -7.03 -24.55
C ALA A 42 -43.63 -7.58 -24.15
N SER A 43 -44.62 -6.71 -24.07
CA SER A 43 -46.01 -7.05 -23.72
C SER A 43 -46.94 -6.78 -24.92
N TYR A 44 -47.89 -7.65 -25.17
CA TYR A 44 -48.87 -7.50 -26.24
C TYR A 44 -49.88 -6.39 -25.94
N GLY A 45 -50.29 -5.65 -26.97
CA GLY A 45 -51.29 -4.58 -26.88
C GLY A 45 -50.88 -3.43 -25.98
N ASN A 46 -49.54 -3.22 -25.81
CA ASN A 46 -48.99 -2.26 -24.92
C ASN A 46 -48.38 -1.05 -25.69
N LYS A 47 -48.22 0.08 -25.02
CA LYS A 47 -47.63 1.31 -25.56
C LYS A 47 -46.32 1.63 -24.87
N TYR A 48 -45.24 1.73 -25.65
CA TYR A 48 -43.93 2.14 -25.20
C TYR A 48 -43.67 3.53 -25.71
N LYS A 49 -43.42 4.49 -24.83
CA LYS A 49 -43.11 5.88 -25.18
C LYS A 49 -41.75 6.26 -24.60
N LEU A 50 -40.93 6.86 -25.46
CA LEU A 50 -39.63 7.44 -25.08
C LEU A 50 -39.65 8.94 -25.44
N THR A 51 -39.24 9.78 -24.52
CA THR A 51 -39.07 11.22 -24.70
C THR A 51 -37.63 11.61 -24.44
N VAL A 52 -36.98 12.26 -25.38
CA VAL A 52 -35.60 12.74 -25.32
C VAL A 52 -35.57 14.21 -25.69
N ASN A 53 -35.11 15.07 -24.78
CA ASN A 53 -35.05 16.54 -24.97
C ASN A 53 -36.37 17.12 -25.50
N GLY A 54 -37.51 16.63 -24.98
CA GLY A 54 -38.86 17.06 -25.41
C GLY A 54 -39.38 16.41 -26.70
N SER A 55 -38.55 15.72 -27.48
CA SER A 55 -38.99 14.92 -28.64
C SER A 55 -39.47 13.54 -28.19
N SER A 56 -40.63 13.11 -28.68
CA SER A 56 -41.23 11.83 -28.23
C SER A 56 -41.45 10.88 -29.39
N ALA A 57 -41.20 9.61 -29.15
CA ALA A 57 -41.60 8.46 -29.99
C ALA A 57 -42.48 7.52 -29.23
N GLU A 58 -43.49 6.94 -29.87
CA GLU A 58 -44.38 5.95 -29.33
C GLU A 58 -44.44 4.74 -30.23
N VAL A 59 -44.40 3.58 -29.64
CA VAL A 59 -44.54 2.26 -30.31
C VAL A 59 -45.66 1.50 -29.62
N THR A 60 -46.68 1.09 -30.38
CA THR A 60 -47.77 0.23 -29.89
C THR A 60 -47.55 -1.17 -30.41
N THR A 61 -47.45 -2.14 -29.51
CA THR A 61 -47.30 -3.55 -29.86
C THR A 61 -48.66 -4.15 -30.28
N PRO A 62 -48.68 -5.14 -31.21
CA PRO A 62 -49.90 -5.79 -31.61
C PRO A 62 -50.52 -6.61 -30.47
N VAL A 63 -51.78 -6.94 -30.56
CA VAL A 63 -52.44 -7.92 -29.74
C VAL A 63 -51.91 -9.34 -30.02
N ALA A 64 -51.96 -10.26 -29.04
CA ALA A 64 -51.38 -11.60 -29.16
C ALA A 64 -51.86 -12.39 -30.38
N ALA A 65 -53.14 -12.29 -30.69
CA ALA A 65 -53.72 -12.96 -31.84
C ALA A 65 -54.85 -12.11 -32.46
N VAL A 66 -54.96 -12.17 -33.75
CA VAL A 66 -56.08 -11.57 -34.52
C VAL A 66 -56.87 -12.71 -35.15
N ILE A 67 -58.19 -12.72 -34.92
CA ILE A 67 -59.11 -13.66 -35.55
C ILE A 67 -59.78 -12.94 -36.70
N SER A 68 -59.54 -13.39 -37.91
CA SER A 68 -60.19 -12.84 -39.10
C SER A 68 -61.69 -13.28 -39.16
N SER A 69 -62.47 -12.52 -39.90
CA SER A 69 -63.88 -12.84 -40.12
C SER A 69 -64.18 -14.25 -40.76
N GLY A 70 -63.12 -14.88 -41.28
CA GLY A 70 -63.17 -16.26 -41.79
C GLY A 70 -62.65 -17.34 -40.82
N GLY A 71 -62.46 -17.02 -39.53
CA GLY A 71 -62.02 -17.96 -38.49
C GLY A 71 -60.50 -18.29 -38.52
N SER A 72 -59.71 -17.64 -39.40
CA SER A 72 -58.26 -17.79 -39.40
C SER A 72 -57.64 -17.03 -38.24
N VAL A 73 -56.74 -17.69 -37.46
CA VAL A 73 -56.00 -17.09 -36.35
C VAL A 73 -54.58 -16.75 -36.81
N THR A 74 -54.25 -15.47 -36.79
CA THR A 74 -52.90 -15.02 -36.98
C THR A 74 -52.29 -14.68 -35.63
N GLN A 75 -51.25 -15.42 -35.24
CA GLN A 75 -50.45 -15.10 -34.06
C GLN A 75 -49.40 -14.04 -34.37
N ASN A 76 -49.42 -12.97 -33.61
CA ASN A 76 -48.41 -11.93 -33.72
C ASN A 76 -47.18 -12.27 -32.86
N ARG A 77 -46.01 -11.82 -33.30
CA ARG A 77 -44.78 -11.88 -32.52
C ARG A 77 -44.43 -10.49 -32.06
N ILE A 78 -43.85 -10.41 -30.88
CA ILE A 78 -43.31 -9.20 -30.32
C ILE A 78 -41.88 -9.48 -29.81
N SER A 79 -41.01 -8.50 -29.89
CA SER A 79 -39.63 -8.56 -29.42
C SER A 79 -39.28 -7.25 -28.75
N SER A 80 -38.56 -7.31 -27.66
CA SER A 80 -38.00 -6.13 -27.01
C SER A 80 -36.99 -5.41 -27.92
N GLU A 81 -36.29 -6.16 -28.78
CA GLU A 81 -35.38 -5.59 -29.79
C GLU A 81 -36.11 -4.81 -30.86
N ASP A 82 -37.25 -5.32 -31.37
CA ASP A 82 -38.05 -4.61 -32.36
C ASP A 82 -38.67 -3.33 -31.78
N ILE A 83 -39.06 -3.36 -30.51
CA ILE A 83 -39.55 -2.15 -29.83
C ILE A 83 -38.43 -1.12 -29.71
N ALA A 84 -37.23 -1.54 -29.32
CA ALA A 84 -36.04 -0.65 -29.22
C ALA A 84 -35.70 -0.05 -30.58
N GLU A 85 -35.66 -0.86 -31.66
CA GLU A 85 -35.37 -0.35 -33.02
C GLU A 85 -36.45 0.63 -33.52
N ASN A 86 -37.72 0.33 -33.29
CA ASN A 86 -38.80 1.24 -33.67
C ASN A 86 -38.78 2.56 -32.90
N LEU A 87 -38.50 2.53 -31.58
CA LEU A 87 -38.32 3.74 -30.79
C LEU A 87 -37.14 4.57 -31.31
N LYS A 88 -35.98 3.93 -31.59
CA LYS A 88 -34.81 4.60 -32.17
C LYS A 88 -35.12 5.25 -33.51
N THR A 89 -35.85 4.57 -34.41
CA THR A 89 -36.16 5.03 -35.75
C THR A 89 -37.18 6.18 -35.75
N ASN A 90 -38.14 6.13 -34.81
CA ASN A 90 -39.23 7.09 -34.73
C ASN A 90 -38.90 8.34 -33.92
N ILE A 91 -37.82 8.37 -33.15
CA ILE A 91 -37.45 9.52 -32.37
C ILE A 91 -36.50 10.44 -33.16
N SER A 92 -36.75 11.72 -33.11
CA SER A 92 -35.92 12.74 -33.75
C SER A 92 -35.54 13.79 -32.70
N ALA A 93 -34.44 13.54 -31.98
CA ALA A 93 -33.90 14.44 -30.96
C ALA A 93 -32.67 15.16 -31.49
N THR A 94 -32.77 16.46 -31.67
CA THR A 94 -31.69 17.29 -32.23
C THR A 94 -30.47 17.24 -31.29
N GLY A 95 -29.29 16.99 -31.86
CA GLY A 95 -28.02 16.95 -31.10
C GLY A 95 -27.79 15.70 -30.27
N VAL A 96 -28.67 14.69 -30.39
CA VAL A 96 -28.53 13.39 -29.70
C VAL A 96 -28.26 12.29 -30.73
N THR A 97 -27.21 11.56 -30.56
CA THR A 97 -26.91 10.35 -31.33
C THR A 97 -27.45 9.12 -30.59
N ILE A 98 -28.23 8.27 -31.28
CA ILE A 98 -28.83 7.07 -30.71
C ILE A 98 -28.29 5.85 -31.43
N THR A 99 -27.62 4.97 -30.71
CA THR A 99 -27.18 3.67 -31.20
C THR A 99 -27.91 2.55 -30.46
N ARG A 100 -27.92 1.31 -30.98
CA ARG A 100 -28.65 0.17 -30.41
C ARG A 100 -27.78 -1.10 -30.42
N SER A 101 -27.87 -1.86 -29.36
CA SER A 101 -27.42 -3.24 -29.30
C SER A 101 -28.47 -4.08 -28.55
N GLY A 102 -28.96 -5.16 -29.16
CA GLY A 102 -30.06 -5.93 -28.59
C GLY A 102 -31.30 -5.06 -28.28
N SER A 103 -31.77 -5.11 -27.05
CA SER A 103 -32.90 -4.33 -26.53
C SER A 103 -32.49 -3.02 -25.83
N VAL A 104 -31.22 -2.61 -25.94
CA VAL A 104 -30.68 -1.43 -25.27
C VAL A 104 -30.35 -0.34 -26.29
N LEU A 105 -30.81 0.88 -26.03
CA LEU A 105 -30.45 2.08 -26.72
C LEU A 105 -29.38 2.83 -25.91
N HIS A 106 -28.35 3.32 -26.60
CA HIS A 106 -27.34 4.20 -26.05
C HIS A 106 -27.47 5.56 -26.70
N LEU A 107 -27.63 6.59 -25.87
CA LEU A 107 -27.81 7.97 -26.27
C LEU A 107 -26.57 8.77 -25.87
N THR A 108 -26.05 9.57 -26.80
CA THR A 108 -24.93 10.46 -26.54
C THR A 108 -25.23 11.86 -27.06
N SER A 109 -24.76 12.90 -26.39
CA SER A 109 -24.95 14.29 -26.77
C SER A 109 -23.76 15.16 -26.33
N SER A 110 -23.56 16.30 -26.96
CA SER A 110 -22.63 17.34 -26.47
C SER A 110 -23.18 18.18 -25.32
N SER A 111 -24.46 18.01 -25.00
CA SER A 111 -25.17 18.75 -23.94
C SER A 111 -26.01 17.78 -23.11
N ALA A 112 -26.46 18.22 -21.95
CA ALA A 112 -27.26 17.41 -21.04
C ALA A 112 -28.53 16.86 -21.73
N ILE A 113 -28.81 15.57 -21.52
CA ILE A 113 -29.96 14.85 -22.03
C ILE A 113 -31.03 14.82 -20.95
N THR A 114 -32.26 15.25 -21.30
CA THR A 114 -33.44 14.99 -20.50
C THR A 114 -34.16 13.76 -21.05
N LEU A 115 -34.48 12.81 -20.17
CA LEU A 115 -35.02 11.53 -20.59
C LEU A 115 -36.25 11.16 -19.77
N ALA A 116 -37.30 10.69 -20.44
CA ALA A 116 -38.46 10.09 -19.80
C ALA A 116 -38.96 8.91 -20.64
N ALA A 117 -39.40 7.88 -19.98
CA ALA A 117 -39.97 6.69 -20.64
C ALA A 117 -41.18 6.18 -19.88
N THR A 118 -42.09 5.56 -20.60
CA THR A 118 -43.26 4.85 -20.02
C THR A 118 -43.69 3.71 -20.90
N ASP A 119 -44.15 2.64 -20.26
CA ASP A 119 -44.70 1.44 -20.91
C ASP A 119 -46.22 1.22 -20.62
N ALA A 120 -46.89 2.21 -20.03
CA ALA A 120 -48.26 2.10 -19.55
C ALA A 120 -48.51 0.99 -18.51
N LYS A 121 -47.44 0.37 -17.94
CA LYS A 121 -47.45 -0.67 -16.91
C LYS A 121 -46.56 -0.31 -15.73
N ALA A 122 -46.55 0.92 -15.33
CA ALA A 122 -45.68 1.42 -14.25
C ALA A 122 -44.17 1.16 -14.51
N ASN A 123 -43.71 1.20 -15.77
CA ASN A 123 -42.33 1.02 -16.22
C ASN A 123 -41.71 -0.35 -15.88
N GLN A 124 -42.51 -1.40 -15.90
CA GLN A 124 -42.02 -2.76 -15.69
C GLN A 124 -41.18 -3.28 -16.87
N ASP A 125 -41.55 -2.92 -18.10
CA ASP A 125 -40.94 -3.39 -19.33
C ASP A 125 -39.91 -2.41 -19.93
N ILE A 126 -39.75 -1.19 -19.38
CA ILE A 126 -38.81 -0.19 -19.84
C ILE A 126 -38.07 0.46 -18.65
N ALA A 127 -36.76 0.67 -18.80
CA ALA A 127 -35.94 1.41 -17.83
C ALA A 127 -35.05 2.42 -18.53
N ILE A 128 -34.73 3.50 -17.82
CA ILE A 128 -33.80 4.54 -18.25
C ILE A 128 -32.70 4.71 -17.21
N PHE A 129 -31.47 4.93 -17.68
CA PHE A 129 -30.29 5.12 -16.84
C PHE A 129 -29.55 6.34 -17.32
N LEU A 130 -29.28 7.25 -16.40
CA LEU A 130 -28.46 8.46 -16.64
C LEU A 130 -27.14 8.32 -15.88
N ASN A 131 -27.14 8.76 -14.62
CA ASN A 131 -25.94 8.88 -13.80
C ASN A 131 -25.89 7.90 -12.65
N GLU A 132 -27.06 7.45 -12.22
CA GLU A 132 -27.23 6.70 -10.98
C GLU A 132 -28.35 5.67 -11.10
N VAL A 133 -28.25 4.63 -10.29
CA VAL A 133 -29.26 3.59 -10.13
C VAL A 133 -29.27 3.13 -8.68
N GLN A 134 -30.42 2.70 -8.18
CA GLN A 134 -30.58 2.30 -6.78
C GLN A 134 -29.78 1.03 -6.47
N ALA A 135 -29.86 0.02 -7.31
CA ALA A 135 -29.23 -1.27 -7.07
C ALA A 135 -28.54 -1.83 -8.32
N PHE A 136 -27.46 -2.55 -8.11
CA PHE A 136 -26.67 -3.21 -9.17
C PHE A 136 -27.54 -4.16 -10.04
N THR A 137 -28.52 -4.83 -9.42
CA THR A 137 -29.41 -5.77 -10.10
C THR A 137 -30.37 -5.14 -11.11
N GLU A 138 -30.50 -3.82 -11.10
CA GLU A 138 -31.33 -3.08 -12.06
C GLU A 138 -30.62 -2.83 -13.39
N LEU A 139 -29.29 -3.00 -13.44
CA LEU A 139 -28.46 -2.69 -14.60
C LEU A 139 -28.67 -3.70 -15.74
N PRO A 140 -28.64 -3.23 -17.02
CA PRO A 140 -28.74 -4.12 -18.18
C PRO A 140 -27.47 -4.94 -18.36
N THR A 141 -27.59 -6.12 -18.96
CA THR A 141 -26.44 -6.97 -19.35
C THR A 141 -25.79 -6.55 -20.68
N ILE A 142 -26.30 -5.52 -21.31
CA ILE A 142 -25.83 -4.93 -22.57
C ILE A 142 -25.61 -3.45 -22.35
N ALA A 143 -24.39 -2.98 -22.59
CA ALA A 143 -24.07 -1.54 -22.56
C ALA A 143 -22.83 -1.26 -23.43
N PRO A 144 -22.53 0.01 -23.74
CA PRO A 144 -21.30 0.38 -24.45
C PRO A 144 -20.10 0.28 -23.51
N GLN A 145 -18.94 0.04 -24.12
CA GLN A 145 -17.66 0.02 -23.41
C GLN A 145 -17.40 1.36 -22.72
N GLY A 146 -16.99 1.28 -21.45
CA GLY A 146 -16.65 2.45 -20.67
C GLY A 146 -17.86 3.23 -20.14
N TYR A 147 -19.10 2.71 -20.30
CA TYR A 147 -20.26 3.33 -19.67
C TYR A 147 -20.14 3.22 -18.15
N GLN A 148 -20.13 4.38 -17.45
CA GLN A 148 -20.05 4.44 -16.00
C GLN A 148 -21.36 4.89 -15.39
N ILE A 149 -21.73 4.32 -14.25
CA ILE A 149 -22.89 4.68 -13.48
C ILE A 149 -22.63 4.49 -11.98
N SER A 150 -23.25 5.35 -11.17
CA SER A 150 -23.23 5.21 -9.71
C SER A 150 -24.32 4.26 -9.25
N ILE A 151 -23.94 3.36 -8.33
CA ILE A 151 -24.88 2.59 -7.53
C ILE A 151 -25.06 3.35 -6.23
N ILE A 152 -26.30 3.75 -5.89
CA ILE A 152 -26.54 4.59 -4.71
C ILE A 152 -26.56 3.74 -3.42
N GLY A 153 -27.01 2.48 -3.51
CA GLY A 153 -27.16 1.63 -2.32
C GLY A 153 -28.26 2.11 -1.38
N ASP A 154 -28.01 2.09 -0.08
CA ASP A 154 -28.92 2.66 0.91
C ASP A 154 -28.77 4.18 0.98
N PRO A 155 -29.80 4.99 0.66
CA PRO A 155 -29.71 6.44 0.69
C PRO A 155 -29.38 7.03 2.08
N GLY A 156 -29.50 6.24 3.13
CA GLY A 156 -29.14 6.62 4.50
C GLY A 156 -27.67 6.34 4.87
N ASN A 157 -26.89 5.75 3.97
CA ASN A 157 -25.51 5.34 4.21
C ASN A 157 -24.61 5.77 3.06
N ASP A 158 -23.87 6.85 3.23
CA ASP A 158 -22.95 7.40 2.23
C ASP A 158 -21.81 6.44 1.84
N PHE A 159 -21.59 5.35 2.59
CA PHE A 159 -20.56 4.35 2.32
C PHE A 159 -21.03 3.16 1.48
N ASP A 160 -22.33 3.05 1.17
CA ASP A 160 -22.88 1.99 0.33
C ASP A 160 -22.83 2.32 -1.18
N GLY A 161 -22.53 3.57 -1.51
CA GLY A 161 -22.42 4.03 -2.88
C GLY A 161 -21.09 3.64 -3.53
N TYR A 162 -21.14 3.18 -4.79
CA TYR A 162 -19.95 2.87 -5.57
C TYR A 162 -20.19 3.07 -7.06
N TYR A 163 -19.13 3.12 -7.85
CA TYR A 163 -19.18 3.31 -9.29
C TYR A 163 -18.85 2.02 -10.03
N VAL A 164 -19.57 1.77 -11.13
CA VAL A 164 -19.31 0.65 -12.02
C VAL A 164 -19.12 1.13 -13.45
N GLU A 165 -18.26 0.43 -14.17
CA GLU A 165 -17.98 0.61 -15.59
C GLU A 165 -18.33 -0.65 -16.35
N PHE A 166 -18.94 -0.50 -17.54
CA PHE A 166 -19.29 -1.66 -18.35
C PHE A 166 -18.14 -2.10 -19.25
N LYS A 167 -17.87 -3.41 -19.26
CA LYS A 167 -16.89 -4.07 -20.13
C LYS A 167 -17.58 -5.11 -21.00
N PRO A 168 -17.80 -4.85 -22.30
CA PRO A 168 -18.39 -5.82 -23.21
C PRO A 168 -17.44 -6.98 -23.45
N LYS A 169 -17.99 -8.19 -23.66
CA LYS A 169 -17.23 -9.40 -23.99
C LYS A 169 -16.55 -9.28 -25.35
N SER A 170 -17.16 -8.56 -26.29
CA SER A 170 -16.62 -8.33 -27.63
C SER A 170 -17.19 -7.03 -28.22
N GLY A 171 -16.42 -6.38 -29.09
CA GLY A 171 -16.83 -5.12 -29.68
C GLY A 171 -16.90 -3.95 -28.69
N THR A 172 -17.56 -2.88 -29.10
CA THR A 172 -17.67 -1.64 -28.29
C THR A 172 -19.06 -1.42 -27.69
N PHE A 173 -20.06 -2.20 -28.08
CA PHE A 173 -21.41 -2.15 -27.55
C PHE A 173 -22.08 -3.54 -27.71
N GLY A 174 -22.30 -4.23 -26.61
CA GLY A 174 -22.83 -5.59 -26.61
C GLY A 174 -23.00 -6.17 -25.21
N GLU A 175 -23.16 -7.48 -25.13
CA GLU A 175 -23.21 -8.19 -23.84
C GLU A 175 -21.87 -8.13 -23.12
N GLY A 176 -21.91 -7.97 -21.80
CA GLY A 176 -20.72 -7.87 -20.99
C GLY A 176 -20.97 -7.94 -19.50
N ALA A 177 -20.08 -7.35 -18.74
CA ALA A 177 -20.16 -7.28 -17.28
C ALA A 177 -19.90 -5.87 -16.78
N TRP A 178 -20.56 -5.52 -15.69
CA TRP A 178 -20.27 -4.34 -14.90
C TRP A 178 -19.16 -4.66 -13.90
N VAL A 179 -18.15 -3.80 -13.84
CA VAL A 179 -16.98 -3.96 -12.96
C VAL A 179 -16.84 -2.68 -12.14
N GLU A 180 -16.50 -2.81 -10.88
CA GLU A 180 -16.20 -1.65 -10.04
C GLU A 180 -15.14 -0.76 -10.68
N THR A 181 -15.27 0.54 -10.53
CA THR A 181 -14.35 1.54 -11.07
C THR A 181 -14.21 2.72 -10.12
N VAL A 182 -13.21 3.54 -10.38
CA VAL A 182 -12.98 4.77 -9.63
C VAL A 182 -14.03 5.81 -9.98
N SER A 183 -14.50 6.53 -8.96
CA SER A 183 -15.42 7.64 -9.13
C SER A 183 -14.84 8.71 -10.08
N PRO A 184 -15.70 9.30 -10.93
CA PRO A 184 -15.30 10.42 -11.76
C PRO A 184 -14.66 11.56 -10.98
N GLY A 185 -13.52 12.09 -11.50
CA GLY A 185 -12.80 13.21 -10.90
C GLY A 185 -11.90 12.85 -9.72
N VAL A 186 -11.79 11.57 -9.34
CA VAL A 186 -10.90 11.09 -8.27
C VAL A 186 -9.56 10.67 -8.85
N GLU A 187 -8.48 11.17 -8.28
CA GLU A 187 -7.12 10.76 -8.65
C GLU A 187 -6.92 9.27 -8.32
N TYR A 188 -6.41 8.51 -9.27
CA TYR A 188 -6.29 7.06 -9.11
C TYR A 188 -4.86 6.53 -9.25
N GLU A 189 -3.95 7.26 -9.87
CA GLU A 189 -2.56 6.84 -10.02
C GLU A 189 -1.67 7.48 -8.96
N VAL A 190 -0.82 6.65 -8.35
CA VAL A 190 0.27 7.13 -7.50
C VAL A 190 1.37 7.71 -8.39
N ASP A 191 1.99 8.81 -7.99
CA ASP A 191 3.18 9.35 -8.64
C ASP A 191 4.41 8.51 -8.23
N GLU A 192 4.80 7.59 -9.10
CA GLU A 192 5.87 6.61 -8.87
C GLU A 192 7.24 7.25 -8.63
N ASP A 193 7.49 8.46 -9.14
CA ASP A 193 8.72 9.21 -8.88
C ASP A 193 8.82 9.72 -7.44
N THR A 194 7.69 9.75 -6.74
CA THR A 194 7.61 10.20 -5.34
C THR A 194 7.64 9.03 -4.36
N MET A 195 7.41 7.81 -4.84
CA MET A 195 7.38 6.58 -4.05
C MET A 195 8.79 6.01 -3.81
N PRO A 196 8.94 5.05 -2.89
CA PRO A 196 10.19 4.30 -2.76
C PRO A 196 10.64 3.71 -4.09
N HIS A 197 11.90 3.91 -4.45
CA HIS A 197 12.50 3.33 -5.64
C HIS A 197 12.90 1.88 -5.40
N ILE A 198 13.11 1.15 -6.47
CA ILE A 198 13.54 -0.24 -6.44
C ILE A 198 14.95 -0.41 -7.00
N LEU A 199 15.73 -1.28 -6.37
CA LEU A 199 16.97 -1.80 -6.92
C LEU A 199 16.73 -3.25 -7.30
N VAL A 200 16.93 -3.59 -8.57
CA VAL A 200 16.67 -4.92 -9.14
C VAL A 200 17.88 -5.39 -9.94
N ARG A 201 18.27 -6.65 -9.75
CA ARG A 201 19.27 -7.28 -10.61
C ARG A 201 18.60 -7.82 -11.86
N LEU A 202 18.99 -7.29 -13.02
CA LEU A 202 18.47 -7.71 -14.32
C LEU A 202 19.08 -9.02 -14.79
N SER A 203 18.43 -9.70 -15.75
CA SER A 203 18.88 -10.97 -16.32
C SER A 203 20.25 -10.89 -17.00
N ASN A 204 20.64 -9.71 -17.50
CA ASN A 204 21.94 -9.46 -18.09
C ASN A 204 23.06 -9.21 -17.05
N GLY A 205 22.75 -9.28 -15.75
CA GLY A 205 23.68 -9.05 -14.64
C GLY A 205 23.87 -7.57 -14.23
N GLN A 206 23.25 -6.63 -14.92
CA GLN A 206 23.21 -5.23 -14.54
C GLN A 206 22.19 -4.98 -13.43
N PHE A 207 22.27 -3.82 -12.82
CA PHE A 207 21.29 -3.38 -11.81
C PHE A 207 20.47 -2.21 -12.35
N TYR A 208 19.17 -2.29 -12.19
CA TYR A 208 18.26 -1.17 -12.34
C TYR A 208 18.03 -0.51 -10.98
N PHE A 209 18.15 0.80 -10.92
CA PHE A 209 17.72 1.60 -9.77
C PHE A 209 16.86 2.75 -10.26
N GLY A 210 15.60 2.78 -9.86
CA GLY A 210 14.63 3.79 -10.31
C GLY A 210 13.23 3.54 -9.75
N PRO A 211 12.23 4.28 -10.24
CA PRO A 211 10.85 4.11 -9.84
C PRO A 211 10.29 2.75 -10.27
N ALA A 212 9.29 2.26 -9.55
CA ALA A 212 8.48 1.10 -9.94
C ALA A 212 7.30 1.62 -10.78
N ASP A 213 7.50 1.79 -12.09
CA ASP A 213 6.61 2.46 -13.03
C ASP A 213 6.05 1.57 -14.15
N GLY A 214 6.40 0.27 -14.14
CA GLY A 214 6.02 -0.68 -15.18
C GLY A 214 6.87 -0.58 -16.46
N SER A 215 7.93 0.20 -16.48
CA SER A 215 8.81 0.33 -17.65
C SER A 215 9.57 -0.95 -17.94
N THR A 216 9.98 -1.14 -19.19
CA THR A 216 10.80 -2.28 -19.60
C THR A 216 12.27 -1.89 -19.58
N GLN A 217 13.07 -2.59 -18.77
CA GLN A 217 14.50 -2.39 -18.62
C GLN A 217 15.27 -3.63 -19.11
N SER A 218 16.04 -3.47 -20.19
CA SER A 218 16.82 -4.58 -20.80
C SER A 218 15.99 -5.86 -21.02
N GLY A 219 14.75 -5.72 -21.46
CA GLY A 219 13.84 -6.85 -21.73
C GLY A 219 13.12 -7.43 -20.50
N SER A 220 13.32 -6.85 -19.33
CA SER A 220 12.58 -7.19 -18.11
C SER A 220 11.58 -6.08 -17.77
N GLU A 221 10.32 -6.43 -17.56
CA GLU A 221 9.31 -5.50 -17.11
C GLU A 221 9.49 -5.20 -15.61
N MET A 222 9.54 -3.93 -15.27
CA MET A 222 9.61 -3.49 -13.87
C MET A 222 8.21 -3.53 -13.26
N PRO A 223 8.09 -3.79 -11.95
CA PRO A 223 6.81 -3.68 -11.27
C PRO A 223 6.30 -2.24 -11.31
N LYS A 224 4.99 -2.07 -11.12
CA LYS A 224 4.35 -0.77 -10.99
C LYS A 224 3.66 -0.66 -9.64
N TRP A 225 3.70 0.53 -9.03
CA TRP A 225 2.87 0.82 -7.87
C TRP A 225 1.40 0.74 -8.27
N GLY A 226 0.61 0.05 -7.44
CA GLY A 226 -0.80 -0.16 -7.69
C GLY A 226 -1.60 1.13 -7.61
N ASN A 227 -2.62 1.21 -8.46
CA ASN A 227 -3.53 2.34 -8.55
C ASN A 227 -4.79 2.09 -7.72
N ARG A 228 -5.51 3.15 -7.37
CA ARG A 228 -6.91 3.03 -6.94
C ARG A 228 -7.72 2.48 -8.10
N ILE A 229 -8.42 1.38 -7.90
CA ILE A 229 -9.17 0.68 -8.95
C ILE A 229 -10.69 0.73 -8.75
N ALA A 230 -11.13 1.16 -7.58
CA ALA A 230 -12.55 1.28 -7.24
C ALA A 230 -12.79 2.38 -6.20
N GLY A 231 -14.02 2.89 -6.13
CA GLY A 231 -14.48 3.83 -5.11
C GLY A 231 -14.06 5.27 -5.30
N ASP A 232 -14.12 6.01 -4.23
CA ASP A 232 -13.84 7.43 -4.14
C ASP A 232 -12.97 7.76 -2.90
N TYR A 233 -12.84 9.04 -2.54
CA TYR A 233 -12.06 9.46 -1.36
C TYR A 233 -12.66 9.00 -0.02
N ASN A 234 -13.94 8.61 0.02
CA ASN A 234 -14.60 8.12 1.24
C ASN A 234 -14.48 6.60 1.37
N THR A 235 -14.76 5.88 0.28
CA THR A 235 -14.82 4.40 0.25
C THR A 235 -13.47 3.75 0.00
N ALA A 236 -12.56 4.43 -0.73
CA ALA A 236 -11.17 4.03 -0.94
C ALA A 236 -10.25 5.23 -0.76
N PRO A 237 -10.05 5.75 0.47
CA PRO A 237 -9.24 6.93 0.72
C PRO A 237 -7.79 6.75 0.28
N ASP A 238 -7.08 7.87 0.12
CA ASP A 238 -5.64 7.84 -0.08
C ASP A 238 -4.96 7.15 1.10
N PRO A 239 -3.95 6.29 0.84
CA PRO A 239 -3.11 5.77 1.91
C PRO A 239 -2.45 6.91 2.69
N SER A 240 -2.37 6.81 4.02
CA SER A 240 -1.91 7.90 4.90
C SER A 240 -0.45 8.33 4.68
N PHE A 241 0.30 7.68 3.80
CA PHE A 241 1.61 8.16 3.37
C PHE A 241 1.52 9.23 2.26
N ILE A 242 0.38 9.39 1.58
CA ILE A 242 0.19 10.46 0.61
C ILE A 242 0.16 11.81 1.34
N GLY A 243 1.05 12.72 0.94
CA GLY A 243 1.20 14.03 1.59
C GLY A 243 2.16 14.06 2.78
N PHE A 244 2.73 12.91 3.21
CA PHE A 244 3.66 12.80 4.33
C PHE A 244 4.90 11.95 3.98
N PRO A 245 6.08 12.25 4.53
CA PRO A 245 7.28 11.48 4.26
C PRO A 245 7.20 10.06 4.86
N ILE A 246 7.73 9.07 4.13
CA ILE A 246 7.87 7.70 4.64
C ILE A 246 9.12 7.64 5.52
N ASN A 247 8.94 7.48 6.82
CA ASN A 247 10.02 7.43 7.80
C ASN A 247 10.77 6.11 7.81
N ASP A 248 10.06 4.99 7.65
CA ASP A 248 10.64 3.64 7.63
C ASP A 248 9.90 2.71 6.66
N ILE A 249 10.62 1.70 6.19
CA ILE A 249 10.12 0.65 5.31
C ILE A 249 10.50 -0.71 5.88
N PHE A 250 9.54 -1.63 5.96
CA PHE A 250 9.72 -2.94 6.60
C PHE A 250 8.82 -4.00 5.97
N ILE A 251 9.04 -5.27 6.36
CA ILE A 251 8.17 -6.40 6.00
C ILE A 251 7.56 -6.94 7.28
N TYR A 252 6.25 -7.17 7.25
CA TYR A 252 5.54 -7.80 8.35
C TYR A 252 4.38 -8.64 7.84
N LYS A 253 4.29 -9.91 8.27
CA LYS A 253 3.21 -10.85 7.92
C LYS A 253 2.89 -10.88 6.40
N ASN A 254 3.91 -11.03 5.56
CA ASN A 254 3.83 -11.05 4.09
C ASN A 254 3.25 -9.76 3.45
N ARG A 255 3.45 -8.62 4.09
CA ARG A 255 3.06 -7.31 3.60
C ARG A 255 4.26 -6.37 3.62
N LEU A 256 4.39 -5.52 2.63
CA LEU A 256 5.29 -4.37 2.67
C LEU A 256 4.66 -3.30 3.55
N GLY A 257 5.42 -2.75 4.49
CA GLY A 257 4.95 -1.76 5.42
C GLY A 257 5.71 -0.45 5.36
N PHE A 258 4.99 0.63 5.58
CA PHE A 258 5.50 1.99 5.72
C PHE A 258 5.11 2.57 7.07
N LEU A 259 6.02 3.36 7.65
CA LEU A 259 5.69 4.30 8.71
C LEU A 259 5.64 5.70 8.11
N SER A 260 4.53 6.38 8.29
CA SER A 260 4.36 7.75 7.84
C SER A 260 3.55 8.52 8.87
N ASP A 261 4.10 9.63 9.36
CA ASP A 261 3.53 10.39 10.48
C ASP A 261 3.23 9.46 11.67
N GLU A 262 1.99 9.39 12.15
CA GLU A 262 1.55 8.50 13.23
C GLU A 262 0.99 7.15 12.71
N ASN A 263 1.09 6.88 11.42
CA ASN A 263 0.42 5.76 10.77
C ASN A 263 1.37 4.59 10.48
N VAL A 264 0.80 3.39 10.59
CA VAL A 264 1.32 2.13 10.05
C VAL A 264 0.48 1.75 8.84
N ILE A 265 1.09 1.72 7.68
CA ILE A 265 0.44 1.40 6.43
C ILE A 265 1.06 0.13 5.86
N LEU A 266 0.25 -0.91 5.62
CA LEU A 266 0.69 -2.18 5.07
C LEU A 266 0.01 -2.43 3.73
N SER A 267 0.77 -2.96 2.77
CA SER A 267 0.25 -3.38 1.47
C SER A 267 -0.76 -4.53 1.59
N ARG A 268 -1.43 -4.86 0.49
CA ARG A 268 -2.20 -6.11 0.38
C ARG A 268 -1.30 -7.33 0.63
N VAL A 269 -1.88 -8.40 1.13
CA VAL A 269 -1.14 -9.65 1.41
C VAL A 269 -0.49 -10.18 0.14
N ARG A 270 0.84 -10.40 0.17
CA ARG A 270 1.66 -10.88 -0.96
C ARG A 270 1.69 -9.97 -2.20
N SER A 271 1.06 -8.80 -2.13
CA SER A 271 1.03 -7.81 -3.22
C SER A 271 1.72 -6.53 -2.73
N PHE A 272 3.05 -6.53 -2.78
CA PHE A 272 3.87 -5.52 -2.12
C PHE A 272 3.77 -4.11 -2.71
N PHE A 273 3.22 -3.99 -3.90
CA PHE A 273 3.04 -2.71 -4.59
C PHE A 273 1.61 -2.15 -4.45
N GLU A 274 0.67 -2.91 -3.86
CA GLU A 274 -0.74 -2.58 -3.79
C GLU A 274 -1.13 -2.01 -2.43
N PHE A 275 -1.55 -0.73 -2.40
CA PHE A 275 -1.96 -0.01 -1.19
C PHE A 275 -3.41 0.49 -1.23
N PHE A 276 -4.17 0.13 -2.26
CA PHE A 276 -5.60 0.37 -2.37
C PHE A 276 -6.39 -0.94 -2.24
N PRO A 277 -7.65 -0.89 -1.73
CA PRO A 277 -8.51 -2.06 -1.66
C PRO A 277 -8.86 -2.57 -3.06
N GLU A 278 -9.16 -3.87 -3.17
CA GLU A 278 -9.56 -4.49 -4.43
C GLU A 278 -11.02 -4.19 -4.78
N THR A 279 -11.87 -4.05 -3.79
CA THR A 279 -13.28 -3.72 -3.89
C THR A 279 -13.68 -2.81 -2.75
N VAL A 280 -14.69 -1.97 -2.95
CA VAL A 280 -15.24 -1.11 -1.90
C VAL A 280 -16.58 -1.62 -1.36
N THR A 281 -17.14 -2.66 -1.97
CA THR A 281 -18.40 -3.26 -1.52
C THR A 281 -18.26 -4.12 -0.27
N THR A 282 -17.05 -4.57 0.04
CA THR A 282 -16.73 -5.35 1.26
C THR A 282 -15.26 -5.20 1.62
N ILE A 283 -14.95 -5.26 2.92
CA ILE A 283 -13.57 -5.27 3.40
C ILE A 283 -13.06 -6.70 3.39
N LEU A 284 -12.05 -6.97 2.57
CA LEU A 284 -11.38 -8.26 2.48
C LEU A 284 -10.27 -8.39 3.52
N ASP A 285 -10.02 -9.59 4.02
CA ASP A 285 -8.93 -9.86 4.96
C ASP A 285 -7.54 -9.61 4.34
N THR A 286 -7.48 -9.65 3.01
CA THR A 286 -6.27 -9.39 2.23
C THR A 286 -6.01 -7.92 1.95
N ASP A 287 -6.97 -7.04 2.18
CA ASP A 287 -6.88 -5.61 1.87
C ASP A 287 -5.73 -4.92 2.61
N PRO A 288 -5.27 -3.76 2.13
CA PRO A 288 -4.28 -2.94 2.81
C PRO A 288 -4.74 -2.57 4.22
N ILE A 289 -3.77 -2.38 5.09
CA ILE A 289 -4.01 -1.94 6.48
C ILE A 289 -3.49 -0.53 6.63
N ASN A 290 -4.30 0.35 7.22
CA ASN A 290 -3.93 1.71 7.53
C ASN A 290 -4.46 2.05 8.93
N VAL A 291 -3.55 2.11 9.92
CA VAL A 291 -3.89 2.28 11.33
C VAL A 291 -3.05 3.37 11.95
N VAL A 292 -3.69 4.27 12.69
CA VAL A 292 -3.05 5.38 13.40
C VAL A 292 -2.69 4.99 14.84
N ALA A 293 -1.53 5.44 15.31
CA ALA A 293 -1.14 5.32 16.70
C ALA A 293 -1.88 6.38 17.53
N SER A 294 -2.98 5.98 18.15
CA SER A 294 -3.76 6.89 19.02
C SER A 294 -3.10 7.04 20.38
N ASN A 295 -2.65 8.24 20.72
CA ASN A 295 -2.07 8.59 22.01
C ASN A 295 -2.46 10.02 22.43
N ASN A 296 -2.23 10.36 23.70
CA ASN A 296 -2.49 11.71 24.24
C ASN A 296 -1.51 12.78 23.72
N ARG A 297 -0.48 12.39 22.99
CA ARG A 297 0.53 13.27 22.38
C ARG A 297 0.81 12.79 20.96
N VAL A 298 1.08 13.73 20.07
CA VAL A 298 1.54 13.44 18.70
C VAL A 298 2.80 12.55 18.78
N SER A 299 2.74 11.40 18.13
CA SER A 299 3.77 10.36 18.22
C SER A 299 4.22 9.92 16.84
N ILE A 300 5.01 10.77 16.18
CA ILE A 300 5.57 10.44 14.85
C ILE A 300 6.38 9.15 14.93
N LEU A 301 5.93 8.13 14.21
CA LEU A 301 6.59 6.84 14.15
C LEU A 301 7.84 6.92 13.26
N LYS A 302 8.98 6.51 13.80
CA LYS A 302 10.27 6.59 13.12
C LYS A 302 10.81 5.25 12.68
N TYR A 303 10.67 4.22 13.50
CA TYR A 303 11.23 2.91 13.22
C TYR A 303 10.26 1.79 13.59
N ALA A 304 10.26 0.75 12.75
CA ALA A 304 9.57 -0.50 12.99
C ALA A 304 10.60 -1.63 13.10
N VAL A 305 10.56 -2.36 14.19
CA VAL A 305 11.46 -3.49 14.46
C VAL A 305 10.62 -4.75 14.71
N PRO A 306 10.70 -5.76 13.84
CA PRO A 306 10.08 -7.04 14.09
C PRO A 306 10.70 -7.69 15.33
N TYR A 307 9.87 -8.07 16.28
CA TYR A 307 10.28 -8.71 17.53
C TYR A 307 9.33 -9.83 17.88
N GLN A 308 9.83 -11.07 17.88
CA GLN A 308 9.00 -12.26 17.99
C GLN A 308 7.90 -12.27 16.90
N ASP A 309 6.63 -12.39 17.27
CA ASP A 309 5.50 -12.36 16.34
C ASP A 309 4.88 -10.97 16.16
N GLU A 310 5.42 -9.96 16.81
CA GLU A 310 4.90 -8.60 16.86
C GLU A 310 5.83 -7.61 16.18
N LEU A 311 5.34 -6.41 15.95
CA LEU A 311 6.12 -5.30 15.43
C LEU A 311 6.19 -4.22 16.51
N ILE A 312 7.41 -3.91 16.96
CA ILE A 312 7.63 -2.83 17.91
C ILE A 312 7.94 -1.56 17.15
N LEU A 313 7.16 -0.52 17.42
CA LEU A 313 7.27 0.78 16.78
C LEU A 313 7.91 1.77 17.75
N PHE A 314 8.83 2.57 17.24
CA PHE A 314 9.53 3.58 18.00
C PHE A 314 9.18 4.98 17.49
N SER A 315 8.71 5.83 18.40
CA SER A 315 8.68 7.27 18.25
C SER A 315 9.78 7.92 19.11
N SER A 316 9.85 9.24 19.16
CA SER A 316 10.84 9.93 20.02
C SER A 316 10.62 9.70 21.51
N GLN A 317 9.41 9.37 21.95
CA GLN A 317 9.06 9.30 23.38
C GLN A 317 8.31 8.02 23.78
N TYR A 318 7.77 7.26 22.80
CA TYR A 318 6.95 6.09 23.06
C TYR A 318 7.41 4.90 22.25
N GLN A 319 7.20 3.72 22.83
CA GLN A 319 7.27 2.45 22.13
C GLN A 319 5.86 1.87 22.09
N PHE A 320 5.45 1.47 20.88
CA PHE A 320 4.14 0.86 20.64
C PHE A 320 4.31 -0.56 20.16
N ARG A 321 3.30 -1.34 20.36
CA ARG A 321 3.14 -2.66 19.79
C ARG A 321 2.09 -2.61 18.69
N PHE A 322 2.45 -3.08 17.51
CA PHE A 322 1.52 -3.35 16.43
C PHE A 322 1.35 -4.84 16.27
N ASN A 323 0.13 -5.33 16.39
CA ASN A 323 -0.21 -6.74 16.24
C ASN A 323 -1.66 -6.89 15.77
N ALA A 324 -2.12 -8.14 15.67
CA ALA A 324 -3.54 -8.45 15.51
C ALA A 324 -4.20 -8.59 16.89
N ALA A 325 -5.40 -8.07 17.05
CA ALA A 325 -6.24 -8.32 18.22
C ALA A 325 -6.62 -9.82 18.33
N GLU A 326 -6.65 -10.49 17.18
CA GLU A 326 -6.92 -11.92 17.02
C GLU A 326 -5.72 -12.63 16.40
N THR A 327 -5.87 -13.91 16.06
CA THR A 327 -4.78 -14.73 15.52
C THR A 327 -4.28 -14.27 14.15
N ILE A 328 -5.16 -13.69 13.32
CA ILE A 328 -4.87 -13.29 11.94
C ILE A 328 -4.86 -11.76 11.82
N LEU A 329 -3.83 -11.23 11.19
CA LEU A 329 -3.72 -9.80 10.90
C LEU A 329 -4.54 -9.43 9.66
N THR A 330 -5.63 -8.70 9.89
CA THR A 330 -6.53 -8.19 8.87
C THR A 330 -6.77 -6.68 9.08
N PRO A 331 -7.38 -5.95 8.14
CA PRO A 331 -7.74 -4.56 8.37
C PRO A 331 -8.63 -4.33 9.59
N LYS A 332 -9.44 -5.33 9.97
CA LYS A 332 -10.36 -5.26 11.11
C LYS A 332 -9.72 -5.61 12.45
N THR A 333 -8.64 -6.39 12.44
CA THR A 333 -7.99 -6.90 13.67
C THR A 333 -6.69 -6.18 14.00
N ALA A 334 -6.16 -5.39 13.08
CA ALA A 334 -4.93 -4.62 13.26
C ALA A 334 -5.11 -3.56 14.35
N GLN A 335 -4.17 -3.53 15.30
CA GLN A 335 -4.19 -2.56 16.40
C GLN A 335 -2.80 -2.08 16.79
N ILE A 336 -2.73 -0.86 17.31
CA ILE A 336 -1.53 -0.27 17.90
C ILE A 336 -1.82 0.01 19.36
N THR A 337 -0.95 -0.48 20.26
CA THR A 337 -1.05 -0.25 21.71
C THR A 337 0.25 0.31 22.25
N VAL A 338 0.16 1.26 23.19
CA VAL A 338 1.33 1.78 23.90
C VAL A 338 1.90 0.70 24.82
N LEU A 339 3.22 0.47 24.77
CA LEU A 339 3.94 -0.45 25.65
C LEU A 339 4.70 0.30 26.73
N THR A 340 5.55 1.25 26.36
CA THR A 340 6.45 1.97 27.27
C THR A 340 6.64 3.41 26.82
N GLN A 341 7.18 4.22 27.73
CA GLN A 341 7.48 5.63 27.51
C GLN A 341 8.97 5.88 27.83
N PHE A 342 9.84 5.54 26.89
CA PHE A 342 11.25 5.88 26.94
C PHE A 342 11.60 6.84 25.82
N GLU A 343 12.42 7.85 26.12
CA GLU A 343 12.99 8.70 25.08
C GLU A 343 13.88 7.90 24.16
N VAL A 344 13.88 8.19 22.88
CA VAL A 344 14.67 7.53 21.85
C VAL A 344 15.36 8.57 20.97
N ASP A 345 16.66 8.39 20.75
CA ASP A 345 17.37 9.14 19.72
C ASP A 345 16.95 8.62 18.34
N THR A 346 16.12 9.39 17.66
CA THR A 346 15.56 9.02 16.35
C THR A 346 16.54 9.17 15.18
N ASN A 347 17.77 9.59 15.42
CA ASN A 347 18.83 9.57 14.41
C ASN A 347 19.43 8.16 14.26
N VAL A 348 19.21 7.30 15.23
CA VAL A 348 19.76 5.94 15.30
C VAL A 348 18.64 4.90 15.24
N ARG A 349 18.68 4.07 14.20
CA ARG A 349 17.72 2.98 14.08
C ARG A 349 17.95 1.93 15.18
N PRO A 350 16.94 1.58 16.00
CA PRO A 350 17.03 0.49 16.95
C PRO A 350 17.38 -0.84 16.26
N GLN A 351 18.14 -1.69 16.93
CA GLN A 351 18.60 -2.96 16.41
C GLN A 351 18.20 -4.11 17.31
N LEU A 352 17.77 -5.21 16.70
CA LEU A 352 17.59 -6.48 17.42
C LEU A 352 18.96 -7.07 17.74
N ALA A 353 19.20 -7.39 18.99
CA ALA A 353 20.47 -7.96 19.47
C ALA A 353 20.24 -8.89 20.67
N GLY A 354 20.67 -10.13 20.58
CA GLY A 354 20.65 -11.06 21.71
C GLY A 354 19.27 -11.35 22.32
N GLY A 355 18.20 -11.17 21.55
CA GLY A 355 16.82 -11.39 22.01
C GLY A 355 16.10 -10.16 22.59
N GLY A 356 16.76 -8.99 22.61
CA GLY A 356 16.18 -7.68 22.93
C GLY A 356 16.37 -6.69 21.81
N ILE A 357 15.73 -5.53 21.90
CA ILE A 357 15.93 -4.41 20.95
C ILE A 357 16.77 -3.36 21.64
N ILE A 358 17.96 -3.09 21.10
CA ILE A 358 18.84 -2.04 21.61
C ILE A 358 18.53 -0.73 20.90
N PHE A 359 18.28 0.32 21.65
CA PHE A 359 18.07 1.68 21.15
C PHE A 359 18.91 2.71 21.91
N ALA A 360 19.18 3.83 21.26
CA ALA A 360 19.96 4.92 21.83
C ALA A 360 19.06 5.99 22.46
N GLN A 361 19.57 6.64 23.49
CA GLN A 361 19.07 7.87 24.09
C GLN A 361 20.19 8.90 24.11
N THR A 362 19.87 10.16 23.95
CA THR A 362 20.85 11.26 24.09
C THR A 362 20.77 11.86 25.49
N ASN A 363 21.91 11.95 26.16
CA ASN A 363 22.07 12.60 27.46
C ASN A 363 23.19 13.62 27.41
N GLY A 364 22.86 14.84 27.01
CA GLY A 364 23.85 15.91 26.78
C GLY A 364 24.85 15.53 25.69
N ASP A 365 26.12 15.50 26.04
CA ASP A 365 27.23 15.16 25.13
C ASP A 365 27.43 13.66 24.92
N TRP A 366 26.65 12.81 25.56
CA TRP A 366 26.83 11.37 25.58
C TRP A 366 25.57 10.63 25.14
N SER A 367 25.77 9.44 24.59
CA SER A 367 24.71 8.49 24.26
C SER A 367 24.58 7.45 25.35
N GLN A 368 23.34 7.13 25.69
CA GLN A 368 22.98 6.00 26.51
C GLN A 368 22.30 4.93 25.65
N PHE A 369 22.51 3.69 25.98
CA PHE A 369 21.88 2.57 25.28
C PHE A 369 21.02 1.77 26.24
N ARG A 370 19.81 1.44 25.78
CA ARG A 370 18.89 0.58 26.52
C ARG A 370 18.54 -0.64 25.71
N GLU A 371 18.34 -1.75 26.40
CA GLU A 371 17.82 -2.97 25.82
C GLU A 371 16.36 -3.15 26.20
N PHE A 372 15.50 -2.97 25.24
CA PHE A 372 14.07 -3.20 25.35
C PHE A 372 13.78 -4.69 25.25
N SER A 373 13.02 -5.22 26.19
CA SER A 373 12.55 -6.60 26.20
C SER A 373 11.11 -6.69 26.67
N VAL A 374 10.35 -7.59 26.09
CA VAL A 374 8.97 -7.89 26.48
C VAL A 374 8.95 -9.27 27.13
N ARG A 375 8.37 -9.37 28.31
CA ARG A 375 8.21 -10.62 29.06
C ARG A 375 6.74 -10.86 29.38
N GLY A 376 6.35 -12.12 29.45
CA GLY A 376 4.97 -12.52 29.73
C GLY A 376 4.21 -12.91 28.46
N ALA A 377 2.91 -13.18 28.60
CA ALA A 377 2.02 -13.55 27.50
C ALA A 377 0.62 -12.94 27.68
N GLY A 378 -0.07 -12.68 26.59
CA GLY A 378 -1.43 -12.15 26.59
C GLY A 378 -1.53 -10.74 27.21
N THR A 379 -2.44 -10.57 28.17
CA THR A 379 -2.67 -9.31 28.89
C THR A 379 -1.66 -9.02 30.00
N ALA A 380 -0.84 -10.00 30.38
CA ALA A 380 0.19 -9.88 31.44
C ALA A 380 1.58 -9.57 30.86
N LEU A 381 1.64 -8.85 29.74
CA LEU A 381 2.90 -8.41 29.15
C LEU A 381 3.54 -7.30 30.00
N THR A 382 4.81 -7.48 30.34
CA THR A 382 5.63 -6.46 30.98
C THR A 382 6.77 -6.12 30.03
N ALA A 383 6.82 -4.88 29.59
CA ALA A 383 7.90 -4.34 28.79
C ALA A 383 8.82 -3.50 29.69
N ASP A 384 10.12 -3.65 29.53
CA ASP A 384 11.14 -2.91 30.27
C ASP A 384 12.33 -2.61 29.37
N ALA A 385 13.13 -1.61 29.73
CA ALA A 385 14.31 -1.20 29.00
C ALA A 385 15.52 -1.05 29.93
N ALA A 386 16.29 -2.12 30.07
CA ALA A 386 17.48 -2.15 30.91
C ALA A 386 18.58 -1.23 30.38
N ASP A 387 19.22 -0.44 31.26
CA ASP A 387 20.34 0.40 30.88
C ASP A 387 21.62 -0.43 30.68
N LEU A 388 22.23 -0.31 29.51
CA LEU A 388 23.48 -0.99 29.12
C LEU A 388 24.73 -0.12 29.33
N THR A 389 24.57 1.15 29.67
CA THR A 389 25.61 2.16 29.72
C THR A 389 25.78 2.81 31.11
N GLY A 390 24.95 2.41 32.08
CA GLY A 390 24.94 3.03 33.40
C GLY A 390 26.32 3.02 34.11
N TYR A 391 27.19 2.06 33.81
CA TYR A 391 28.55 1.98 34.34
C TYR A 391 29.61 2.70 33.49
N VAL A 392 29.23 3.21 32.31
CA VAL A 392 30.11 3.94 31.36
C VAL A 392 29.43 5.21 30.83
N SER A 393 28.79 5.95 31.70
CA SER A 393 27.89 7.05 31.36
C SER A 393 28.50 8.21 30.55
N ALA A 394 29.83 8.34 30.52
CA ALA A 394 30.56 9.36 29.78
C ALA A 394 31.61 8.74 28.84
N TYR A 395 31.23 7.70 28.13
CA TYR A 395 32.14 6.95 27.25
C TYR A 395 31.76 6.97 25.80
N ILE A 396 30.46 6.89 25.51
CA ILE A 396 29.92 6.85 24.14
C ILE A 396 29.42 8.24 23.79
N PRO A 397 29.95 8.90 22.75
CA PRO A 397 29.56 10.26 22.41
C PRO A 397 28.11 10.32 21.89
N SER A 398 27.49 11.47 22.00
CA SER A 398 26.24 11.78 21.32
C SER A 398 26.40 11.77 19.80
N GLU A 399 25.33 12.10 19.07
CA GLU A 399 25.32 12.13 17.59
C GLU A 399 25.60 10.76 16.96
N MET A 400 25.20 9.70 17.64
CA MET A 400 25.22 8.38 17.02
C MET A 400 24.24 8.36 15.83
N PHE A 401 24.63 7.78 14.72
CA PHE A 401 23.78 7.75 13.51
C PHE A 401 23.65 6.36 12.88
N LYS A 402 24.46 5.40 13.32
CA LYS A 402 24.39 4.03 12.81
C LYS A 402 24.73 3.01 13.88
N LEU A 403 23.92 1.96 13.94
CA LEU A 403 24.19 0.72 14.64
C LEU A 403 24.13 -0.46 13.67
N THR A 404 24.92 -1.47 13.92
CA THR A 404 24.84 -2.78 13.26
C THR A 404 25.19 -3.89 14.25
N VAL A 405 24.54 -5.01 14.16
CA VAL A 405 24.70 -6.12 15.09
C VAL A 405 25.18 -7.36 14.34
N ASN A 406 26.05 -8.11 14.98
CA ASN A 406 26.42 -9.46 14.60
C ASN A 406 25.99 -10.39 15.73
N ASP A 407 24.86 -11.05 15.56
CA ASP A 407 24.32 -11.98 16.58
C ASP A 407 25.18 -13.23 16.72
N THR A 408 25.84 -13.70 15.66
CA THR A 408 26.72 -14.87 15.70
C THR A 408 27.89 -14.67 16.66
N SER A 409 28.47 -13.48 16.64
CA SER A 409 29.61 -13.12 17.51
C SER A 409 29.17 -12.30 18.74
N ASN A 410 27.87 -12.11 18.96
CA ASN A 410 27.29 -11.33 20.07
C ASN A 410 27.97 -9.97 20.23
N VAL A 411 28.03 -9.21 19.15
CA VAL A 411 28.65 -7.89 19.13
C VAL A 411 27.80 -6.88 18.36
N MET A 412 27.71 -5.68 18.89
CA MET A 412 27.09 -4.53 18.24
C MET A 412 28.18 -3.47 17.99
N PHE A 413 28.11 -2.86 16.83
CA PHE A 413 28.97 -1.77 16.41
C PHE A 413 28.15 -0.51 16.21
N GLY A 414 28.69 0.63 16.67
CA GLY A 414 28.08 1.94 16.52
C GLY A 414 29.08 3.00 16.12
N ILE A 415 28.62 3.97 15.33
CA ILE A 415 29.44 5.12 14.89
C ILE A 415 28.72 6.43 15.18
N SER A 416 29.51 7.46 15.49
CA SER A 416 29.04 8.81 15.83
C SER A 416 29.59 9.85 14.85
N GLY A 417 28.78 10.86 14.55
CA GLY A 417 29.19 12.04 13.80
C GLY A 417 29.87 13.12 14.63
N LYS A 418 29.94 12.93 15.97
CA LYS A 418 30.53 13.96 16.87
C LYS A 418 32.00 14.21 16.58
N THR A 419 32.38 15.46 16.49
CA THR A 419 33.75 15.88 16.30
C THR A 419 34.69 15.20 17.30
N ASP A 420 35.90 14.82 16.86
CA ASP A 420 36.91 14.08 17.61
C ASP A 420 36.58 12.59 17.91
N HIS A 421 35.43 12.11 17.46
CA HIS A 421 35.01 10.73 17.59
C HIS A 421 34.65 10.03 16.27
N GLN A 422 34.76 10.74 15.15
CA GLN A 422 34.34 10.30 13.82
C GLN A 422 35.18 9.14 13.28
N ASN A 423 36.43 9.00 13.70
CA ASN A 423 37.35 7.93 13.29
C ASN A 423 37.22 6.67 14.18
N ARG A 424 36.18 6.57 15.02
CA ARG A 424 35.98 5.46 15.96
C ARG A 424 34.76 4.64 15.67
N ILE A 425 34.86 3.34 15.94
CA ILE A 425 33.74 2.43 15.99
C ILE A 425 33.57 2.01 17.46
N TYR A 426 32.45 2.30 18.06
CA TYR A 426 32.10 1.85 19.41
C TYR A 426 31.58 0.43 19.37
N VAL A 427 32.11 -0.43 20.21
CA VAL A 427 31.88 -1.86 20.19
C VAL A 427 31.26 -2.29 21.52
N TYR A 428 30.08 -2.89 21.44
CA TYR A 428 29.42 -3.51 22.58
C TYR A 428 29.48 -5.01 22.43
N LYS A 429 30.22 -5.69 23.31
CA LYS A 429 30.32 -7.15 23.37
C LYS A 429 29.43 -7.66 24.49
N PHE A 430 28.57 -8.64 24.18
CA PHE A 430 27.69 -9.26 25.13
C PHE A 430 27.80 -10.80 25.06
N PHE A 431 27.52 -11.47 26.16
CA PHE A 431 27.51 -12.92 26.21
C PHE A 431 26.43 -13.39 27.17
N PHE A 432 25.67 -14.38 26.74
CA PHE A 432 24.64 -15.00 27.53
C PHE A 432 25.09 -16.39 27.99
N ARG A 433 24.86 -16.68 29.24
CA ARG A 433 25.09 -18.01 29.81
C ARG A 433 23.74 -18.60 30.22
N ASN A 434 23.54 -19.85 29.86
CA ASN A 434 22.41 -20.63 30.37
C ASN A 434 22.73 -21.09 31.80
N SER A 435 21.90 -20.70 32.75
CA SER A 435 21.91 -21.21 34.15
C SER A 435 20.64 -22.03 34.35
N GLY A 436 20.58 -22.83 35.43
CA GLY A 436 19.37 -23.60 35.75
C GLY A 436 18.09 -22.73 35.95
N GLU A 437 18.25 -21.42 36.10
CA GLU A 437 17.19 -20.46 36.31
C GLU A 437 16.84 -19.69 35.01
N GLY A 438 17.46 -20.00 33.86
CA GLY A 438 17.26 -19.37 32.58
C GLY A 438 18.52 -18.75 31.95
N THR A 439 18.35 -17.99 30.88
CA THR A 439 19.46 -17.33 30.19
C THR A 439 19.80 -16.02 30.91
N GLN A 440 21.03 -15.88 31.39
CA GLN A 440 21.55 -14.69 32.06
C GLN A 440 22.66 -14.06 31.24
N ARG A 441 22.73 -12.73 31.23
CA ARG A 441 23.83 -11.99 30.60
C ARG A 441 25.07 -12.08 31.52
N ALA A 442 26.07 -12.84 31.09
CA ALA A 442 27.30 -13.04 31.79
C ALA A 442 28.39 -12.01 31.48
N GLN A 443 28.29 -11.37 30.29
CA GLN A 443 29.20 -10.31 29.86
C GLN A 443 28.39 -9.18 29.22
N SER A 444 28.82 -7.94 29.55
CA SER A 444 28.31 -6.69 28.98
C SER A 444 29.43 -5.67 29.05
N SER A 445 30.10 -5.40 27.94
CA SER A 445 31.27 -4.53 27.94
C SER A 445 31.32 -3.64 26.71
N TRP A 446 31.73 -2.41 26.92
CA TRP A 446 31.95 -1.43 25.89
C TRP A 446 33.44 -1.21 25.66
N SER A 447 33.81 -1.03 24.39
CA SER A 447 35.14 -0.62 23.93
C SER A 447 34.99 0.22 22.68
N TYR A 448 36.09 0.75 22.15
CA TYR A 448 36.09 1.34 20.83
C TYR A 448 37.34 0.91 20.04
N TRP A 449 37.19 0.90 18.73
CA TRP A 449 38.29 0.76 17.80
C TRP A 449 38.56 2.13 17.15
N GLU A 450 39.82 2.55 17.12
CA GLU A 450 40.22 3.81 16.51
C GLU A 450 41.04 3.54 15.26
N PHE A 451 40.64 4.16 14.17
CA PHE A 451 41.33 4.07 12.87
C PHE A 451 42.28 5.24 12.72
N SER A 452 43.53 5.03 13.14
CA SER A 452 44.56 6.06 13.08
C SER A 452 44.78 6.49 11.62
N GLY A 453 44.71 7.80 11.36
CA GLY A 453 44.85 8.40 10.04
C GLY A 453 43.59 8.45 9.20
N ALA A 454 42.52 7.77 9.59
CA ALA A 454 41.20 8.00 9.00
C ALA A 454 40.58 9.28 9.56
N ASP A 455 39.96 10.07 8.69
CA ASP A 455 39.23 11.27 9.11
C ASP A 455 37.85 10.87 9.69
N GLU A 456 37.21 9.84 9.10
CA GLU A 456 35.86 9.51 9.44
C GLU A 456 35.49 8.08 9.03
N VAL A 457 34.67 7.42 9.86
CA VAL A 457 33.94 6.19 9.54
C VAL A 457 32.56 6.56 9.03
N LEU A 458 32.38 6.52 7.72
CA LEU A 458 31.13 6.94 7.05
C LEU A 458 29.98 5.94 7.24
N GLN A 459 30.30 4.64 7.30
CA GLN A 459 29.29 3.58 7.40
C GLN A 459 29.92 2.29 7.96
N VAL A 460 29.10 1.53 8.68
CA VAL A 460 29.42 0.18 9.16
C VAL A 460 28.25 -0.78 8.87
N LEU A 461 28.59 -2.01 8.49
CA LEU A 461 27.61 -3.06 8.25
C LEU A 461 28.21 -4.43 8.60
N ALA A 462 27.63 -5.10 9.57
CA ALA A 462 27.98 -6.47 9.91
C ALA A 462 27.18 -7.46 9.05
N ILE A 463 27.88 -8.32 8.33
CA ILE A 463 27.26 -9.40 7.55
C ILE A 463 27.97 -10.69 7.91
N ARG A 464 27.25 -11.61 8.53
CA ARG A 464 27.82 -12.86 9.05
C ARG A 464 29.01 -12.58 9.96
N GLU A 465 30.19 -13.08 9.66
CA GLU A 465 31.41 -12.96 10.43
C GLU A 465 32.32 -11.80 9.99
N THR A 466 31.79 -10.88 9.18
CA THR A 466 32.57 -9.77 8.61
C THR A 466 31.89 -8.44 8.89
N LEU A 467 32.63 -7.50 9.42
CA LEU A 467 32.28 -6.10 9.50
C LEU A 467 32.84 -5.38 8.27
N TYR A 468 31.97 -4.76 7.48
CA TYR A 468 32.33 -3.89 6.38
C TYR A 468 32.30 -2.45 6.87
N CYS A 469 33.36 -1.68 6.56
CA CYS A 469 33.51 -0.30 6.97
C CYS A 469 33.82 0.58 5.75
N LEU A 470 33.16 1.73 5.65
CA LEU A 470 33.55 2.78 4.73
C LEU A 470 34.36 3.81 5.50
N LEU A 471 35.65 3.93 5.17
CA LEU A 471 36.59 4.84 5.83
C LEU A 471 37.00 5.97 4.87
N ARG A 472 36.98 7.21 5.34
CA ARG A 472 37.42 8.38 4.59
C ARG A 472 38.82 8.76 5.05
N TYR A 473 39.71 8.99 4.06
CA TYR A 473 41.05 9.50 4.21
C TYR A 473 41.25 10.69 3.25
N GLY A 474 41.17 11.91 3.74
CA GLY A 474 41.15 13.11 2.91
C GLY A 474 39.94 13.09 1.93
N THR A 475 40.24 13.07 0.65
CA THR A 475 39.22 13.01 -0.42
C THR A 475 38.89 11.60 -0.90
N LYS A 476 39.53 10.57 -0.36
CA LYS A 476 39.33 9.18 -0.80
C LYS A 476 38.52 8.41 0.22
N VAL A 477 37.66 7.51 -0.29
CA VAL A 477 36.86 6.60 0.51
C VAL A 477 37.24 5.16 0.17
N TYR A 478 37.47 4.36 1.20
CA TYR A 478 37.82 2.93 1.08
C TYR A 478 36.76 2.06 1.72
N LEU A 479 36.45 0.96 1.05
CA LEU A 479 35.66 -0.12 1.62
C LEU A 479 36.61 -1.14 2.23
N GLU A 480 36.62 -1.22 3.53
CA GLU A 480 37.43 -2.18 4.28
C GLU A 480 36.54 -3.28 4.89
N LYS A 481 37.12 -4.44 5.13
CA LYS A 481 36.45 -5.56 5.78
C LYS A 481 37.29 -6.06 6.94
N ILE A 482 36.64 -6.31 8.07
CA ILE A 482 37.26 -6.81 9.29
C ILE A 482 36.57 -8.10 9.65
N SER A 483 37.33 -9.17 9.88
CA SER A 483 36.78 -10.40 10.43
C SER A 483 36.50 -10.22 11.92
N VAL A 484 35.27 -10.56 12.34
CA VAL A 484 34.82 -10.51 13.75
C VAL A 484 34.66 -11.89 14.36
N MET A 485 35.29 -12.91 13.74
CA MET A 485 35.27 -14.28 14.24
C MET A 485 36.03 -14.41 15.57
N ASP A 486 35.44 -15.11 16.49
CA ASP A 486 36.19 -15.59 17.67
C ASP A 486 37.21 -16.66 17.25
N ARG A 487 38.42 -16.59 17.81
CA ARG A 487 39.51 -17.59 17.60
C ARG A 487 40.13 -17.59 16.21
N MET A 488 40.18 -16.45 15.54
CA MET A 488 40.96 -16.35 14.32
C MET A 488 42.46 -16.50 14.58
N GLN A 489 43.10 -17.46 13.93
CA GLN A 489 44.55 -17.64 13.96
C GLN A 489 45.13 -17.07 12.66
N GLU A 490 46.24 -16.34 12.73
CA GLU A 490 47.01 -15.96 11.55
C GLU A 490 47.65 -17.22 10.93
N PRO A 491 47.25 -17.66 9.71
CA PRO A 491 47.73 -18.93 9.15
C PRO A 491 49.23 -19.03 8.91
N GLN A 492 49.92 -17.91 8.86
CA GLN A 492 51.33 -17.83 8.52
C GLN A 492 52.26 -17.67 9.72
N ALA A 493 51.72 -17.48 10.90
CA ALA A 493 52.54 -17.13 12.06
C ALA A 493 53.19 -18.30 12.79
N GLY A 494 52.71 -19.53 12.53
CA GLY A 494 53.15 -20.73 13.31
C GLY A 494 52.96 -20.61 14.82
N SER A 495 52.17 -19.66 15.25
CA SER A 495 51.91 -19.34 16.66
C SER A 495 50.85 -20.26 17.22
N PRO A 496 51.01 -20.84 18.42
CA PRO A 496 50.00 -21.65 19.06
C PRO A 496 48.82 -20.83 19.64
N TYR A 497 48.87 -19.51 19.58
CA TYR A 497 47.82 -18.60 20.05
C TYR A 497 47.40 -17.63 18.93
N PRO A 498 46.19 -17.12 18.98
CA PRO A 498 45.68 -16.18 17.97
C PRO A 498 46.50 -14.85 18.02
N LEU A 499 46.91 -14.38 16.87
CA LEU A 499 47.46 -13.03 16.68
C LEU A 499 46.32 -12.10 16.24
N LEU A 500 46.11 -11.06 17.00
CA LEU A 500 45.15 -10.00 16.68
C LEU A 500 45.90 -8.86 15.98
N LEU A 501 45.56 -8.65 14.73
CA LEU A 501 46.12 -7.54 13.92
C LEU A 501 44.99 -6.52 13.70
N ASP A 502 45.36 -5.26 13.92
CA ASP A 502 44.44 -4.13 13.68
C ASP A 502 44.15 -3.99 12.18
N ARG A 503 45.14 -4.26 11.33
CA ARG A 503 45.00 -4.16 9.88
C ARG A 503 45.99 -5.05 9.15
N ARG A 504 45.52 -5.69 8.08
CA ARG A 504 46.34 -6.40 7.09
C ARG A 504 46.31 -5.62 5.78
N ILE A 505 47.46 -5.27 5.26
CA ILE A 505 47.65 -4.58 3.98
C ILE A 505 47.86 -5.62 2.87
#